data_7b31affd71201c4ae15d6780ce3fdb89
#
_entry.id   7b31affd71201c4ae15d6780ce3fdb89
#
_cell.length_a   1.000
_cell.length_b   1.000
_cell.length_c   1.000
_cell.angle_alpha   90.00
_cell.angle_beta   90.00
_cell.angle_gamma   90.00
#
_symmetry.space_group_name_H-M   'P 1'
#
loop_
_entity.id
_entity.type
_entity.pdbx_description
1 polymer ?
#
loop_
_entity_poly.entity_id
_entity_poly.type
_entity_poly.pdbx_seq_one_letter_code
_entity_poly.pdbx_strand_id
1 'polypeptide(L)'
;IPGWIYGNAAELPMLISTYEEIMRTRDNIVFGLDHIPEFVSFRNAHSDLACNKILVAMQPYGPVWAAEFQAGTREHHVKSDASDLETFYFASLAHGLKSFNYYMFSQGINPQGKGFYGKTFYYQTPVEASANKNDLYKSIQKVNSFIINENENLLLSKTKSEICVGLYKPYFYTELTTSQLLKEKRLDVSKLGLSLDPRFVREEIFFNGLLRGLQTLNINYDIKDL
;
A
#
# COMPACT_ATOMS: atom_id res chain seq x y z
N ILE A 1 8.73 5.18 -4.86
CA ILE A 1 7.31 4.90 -4.63
C ILE A 1 7.22 4.23 -3.26
N PRO A 2 6.72 4.92 -2.24
CA PRO A 2 6.54 4.33 -0.93
C PRO A 2 5.25 3.53 -0.90
N GLY A 3 5.26 2.38 -0.33
CA GLY A 3 4.06 1.57 -0.23
C GLY A 3 4.31 0.07 -0.18
N TRP A 4 5.55 -0.34 -0.31
CA TRP A 4 5.88 -1.74 -0.19
C TRP A 4 5.98 -2.13 1.28
N ILE A 5 4.81 -2.35 1.85
CA ILE A 5 4.70 -2.61 3.28
C ILE A 5 4.55 -4.12 3.47
N TYR A 6 5.64 -4.78 3.76
CA TYR A 6 5.62 -6.14 4.28
C TYR A 6 5.07 -6.18 5.71
N GLY A 7 3.78 -5.87 5.88
CA GLY A 7 3.09 -6.00 7.16
C GLY A 7 3.58 -5.09 8.29
N ASN A 8 4.40 -4.09 7.97
CA ASN A 8 4.83 -3.10 8.94
C ASN A 8 4.87 -1.71 8.29
N ALA A 9 4.42 -0.70 8.90
CA ALA A 9 4.39 0.67 8.40
C ALA A 9 5.80 1.31 8.21
N ALA A 10 6.82 0.53 7.86
CA ALA A 10 8.21 0.97 7.86
C ALA A 10 8.49 2.11 6.86
N GLU A 11 7.77 2.15 5.75
CA GLU A 11 7.99 3.16 4.69
C GLU A 11 7.06 4.38 4.81
N LEU A 12 6.08 4.35 5.71
CA LEU A 12 5.19 5.49 5.93
C LEU A 12 5.91 6.79 6.31
N PRO A 13 6.97 6.78 7.13
CA PRO A 13 7.71 8.01 7.45
C PRO A 13 8.31 8.67 6.21
N MET A 14 8.87 7.88 5.29
CA MET A 14 9.43 8.42 4.04
C MET A 14 8.32 9.00 3.16
N LEU A 15 7.19 8.32 3.03
CA LEU A 15 6.03 8.82 2.30
C LEU A 15 5.57 10.17 2.85
N ILE A 16 5.34 10.27 4.14
CA ILE A 16 4.77 11.45 4.78
C ILE A 16 5.74 12.64 4.67
N SER A 17 6.99 12.47 5.04
CA SER A 17 7.98 13.55 5.01
C SER A 17 8.30 14.00 3.58
N THR A 18 8.43 13.07 2.64
CA THR A 18 8.70 13.39 1.23
C THR A 18 7.50 14.08 0.59
N TYR A 19 6.28 13.61 0.87
CA TYR A 19 5.07 14.22 0.38
C TYR A 19 4.97 15.68 0.83
N GLU A 20 5.12 15.96 2.10
CA GLU A 20 5.02 17.33 2.63
C GLU A 20 6.08 18.26 2.03
N GLU A 21 7.32 17.81 1.93
CA GLU A 21 8.39 18.62 1.33
C GLU A 21 8.14 18.91 -0.15
N ILE A 22 7.67 17.92 -0.91
CA ILE A 22 7.37 18.12 -2.33
C ILE A 22 6.13 18.98 -2.51
N MET A 23 5.06 18.73 -1.77
CA MET A 23 3.82 19.50 -1.89
C MET A 23 3.96 20.96 -1.43
N ARG A 24 4.91 21.24 -0.55
CA ARG A 24 5.27 22.62 -0.20
C ARG A 24 5.85 23.39 -1.37
N THR A 25 6.48 22.70 -2.32
CA THR A 25 7.21 23.31 -3.46
C THR A 25 6.58 23.04 -4.82
N ARG A 26 5.62 22.11 -4.90
CA ARG A 26 4.97 21.65 -6.13
C ARG A 26 3.50 21.35 -5.88
N ASP A 27 2.64 21.87 -6.70
CA ASP A 27 1.17 21.75 -6.59
C ASP A 27 0.55 20.79 -7.61
N ASN A 28 1.35 20.25 -8.54
CA ASN A 28 0.88 19.40 -9.64
C ASN A 28 1.43 17.97 -9.58
N ILE A 29 1.84 17.50 -8.41
CA ILE A 29 2.33 16.15 -8.19
C ILE A 29 1.29 15.33 -7.43
N VAL A 30 1.06 14.12 -7.89
CA VAL A 30 0.20 13.13 -7.24
C VAL A 30 1.05 11.93 -6.85
N PHE A 31 1.00 11.53 -5.59
CA PHE A 31 1.63 10.32 -5.10
C PHE A 31 0.74 9.10 -5.33
N GLY A 32 1.35 8.01 -5.76
CA GLY A 32 0.76 6.70 -5.80
C GLY A 32 1.37 5.78 -4.76
N LEU A 33 0.71 4.68 -4.49
CA LEU A 33 1.16 3.62 -3.59
C LEU A 33 1.52 2.36 -4.38
N ASP A 34 2.36 1.52 -3.81
CA ASP A 34 2.55 0.15 -4.26
C ASP A 34 1.76 -0.78 -3.34
N HIS A 35 0.88 -1.55 -3.93
CA HIS A 35 0.05 -2.52 -3.24
C HIS A 35 0.43 -3.92 -3.71
N ILE A 36 1.37 -4.55 -3.00
CA ILE A 36 1.91 -5.87 -3.29
C ILE A 36 1.86 -6.74 -2.03
N PRO A 37 0.67 -7.16 -1.56
CA PRO A 37 0.53 -7.94 -0.34
C PRO A 37 1.08 -9.36 -0.45
N GLU A 38 1.34 -9.88 -1.67
CA GLU A 38 1.74 -11.24 -2.02
C GLU A 38 0.67 -12.30 -1.70
N PHE A 39 0.16 -12.31 -0.50
CA PHE A 39 -0.99 -13.09 -0.06
C PHE A 39 -1.74 -12.31 1.02
N VAL A 40 -3.02 -12.60 1.19
CA VAL A 40 -3.85 -11.93 2.19
C VAL A 40 -3.99 -12.81 3.41
N SER A 41 -3.62 -12.29 4.57
CA SER A 41 -3.72 -12.97 5.86
C SER A 41 -4.09 -11.98 6.96
N PHE A 42 -4.42 -12.50 8.14
CA PHE A 42 -4.66 -11.67 9.32
C PHE A 42 -3.51 -10.68 9.62
N ARG A 43 -2.28 -11.02 9.24
CA ARG A 43 -1.12 -10.19 9.55
C ARG A 43 -1.00 -8.96 8.67
N ASN A 44 -1.46 -9.03 7.42
CA ASN A 44 -1.24 -7.99 6.42
C ASN A 44 -2.52 -7.45 5.76
N ALA A 45 -3.69 -8.04 5.99
CA ALA A 45 -4.94 -7.63 5.35
C ALA A 45 -5.31 -6.16 5.58
N HIS A 46 -4.86 -5.55 6.68
CA HIS A 46 -5.10 -4.15 6.99
C HIS A 46 -4.09 -3.19 6.33
N SER A 47 -2.93 -3.68 5.90
CA SER A 47 -1.77 -2.85 5.52
C SER A 47 -2.08 -1.91 4.37
N ASP A 48 -2.48 -2.46 3.23
CA ASP A 48 -2.77 -1.66 2.03
C ASP A 48 -3.99 -0.75 2.23
N LEU A 49 -4.99 -1.23 2.97
CA LEU A 49 -6.19 -0.46 3.29
C LEU A 49 -5.88 0.74 4.17
N ALA A 50 -5.02 0.56 5.16
CA ALA A 50 -4.53 1.65 6.02
C ALA A 50 -3.72 2.67 5.20
N CYS A 51 -2.89 2.21 4.27
CA CYS A 51 -2.12 3.10 3.39
C CYS A 51 -3.00 3.94 2.48
N ASN A 52 -4.07 3.38 1.91
CA ASN A 52 -5.05 4.17 1.17
C ASN A 52 -5.62 5.31 2.01
N LYS A 53 -5.98 5.04 3.26
CA LYS A 53 -6.54 6.05 4.17
C LYS A 53 -5.52 7.09 4.60
N ILE A 54 -4.28 6.70 4.83
CA ILE A 54 -3.19 7.64 5.11
C ILE A 54 -2.93 8.53 3.87
N LEU A 55 -2.93 7.95 2.67
CA LEU A 55 -2.78 8.75 1.46
C LEU A 55 -3.91 9.76 1.28
N VAL A 56 -5.17 9.39 1.58
CA VAL A 56 -6.29 10.33 1.58
C VAL A 56 -6.06 11.48 2.56
N ALA A 57 -5.55 11.19 3.77
CA ALA A 57 -5.26 12.21 4.76
C ALA A 57 -4.16 13.18 4.31
N MET A 58 -3.16 12.66 3.60
CA MET A 58 -2.03 13.45 3.10
C MET A 58 -2.33 14.17 1.78
N GLN A 59 -3.20 13.60 0.95
CA GLN A 59 -3.50 14.05 -0.41
C GLN A 59 -5.01 14.18 -0.63
N PRO A 60 -5.70 15.10 0.11
CA PRO A 60 -7.16 15.14 0.12
C PRO A 60 -7.79 15.54 -1.22
N TYR A 61 -7.03 16.15 -2.11
CA TYR A 61 -7.49 16.60 -3.43
C TYR A 61 -7.00 15.73 -4.59
N GLY A 62 -6.19 14.71 -4.29
CA GLY A 62 -5.66 13.79 -5.29
C GLY A 62 -6.43 12.46 -5.29
N PRO A 63 -6.33 11.71 -6.38
CA PRO A 63 -6.85 10.35 -6.41
C PRO A 63 -6.03 9.45 -5.49
N VAL A 64 -6.69 8.49 -4.86
CA VAL A 64 -6.00 7.34 -4.28
C VAL A 64 -5.71 6.38 -5.41
N TRP A 65 -4.44 6.19 -5.73
CA TRP A 65 -4.04 5.32 -6.81
C TRP A 65 -2.83 4.46 -6.46
N ALA A 66 -2.82 3.25 -6.98
CA ALA A 66 -1.73 2.32 -6.85
C ALA A 66 -0.90 2.30 -8.14
N ALA A 67 0.33 2.77 -8.05
CA ALA A 67 1.29 2.78 -9.17
C ALA A 67 1.72 1.36 -9.53
N GLU A 68 1.85 0.50 -8.53
CA GLU A 68 2.03 -0.93 -8.65
C GLU A 68 0.93 -1.65 -7.86
N PHE A 69 0.01 -2.28 -8.57
CA PHE A 69 -1.09 -3.05 -7.99
C PHE A 69 -0.91 -4.51 -8.34
N GLN A 70 -0.66 -5.34 -7.35
CA GLN A 70 -0.25 -6.72 -7.54
C GLN A 70 -1.18 -7.47 -8.50
N ALA A 71 -0.61 -8.03 -9.57
CA ALA A 71 -1.30 -8.91 -10.49
C ALA A 71 -0.77 -10.36 -10.46
N GLY A 72 0.33 -10.56 -9.79
CA GLY A 72 0.99 -11.85 -9.59
C GLY A 72 2.11 -11.72 -8.58
N THR A 73 3.05 -12.68 -8.56
CA THR A 73 4.17 -12.68 -7.63
C THR A 73 5.50 -12.90 -8.31
N ARG A 74 6.57 -12.51 -7.63
CA ARG A 74 7.93 -12.76 -8.06
C ARG A 74 8.29 -14.23 -7.94
N GLU A 75 9.29 -14.66 -8.71
CA GLU A 75 9.75 -16.04 -8.78
C GLU A 75 10.03 -16.69 -7.42
N HIS A 76 10.66 -15.94 -6.51
CA HIS A 76 11.10 -16.43 -5.22
C HIS A 76 10.11 -16.21 -4.08
N HIS A 77 8.95 -15.70 -4.39
CA HIS A 77 7.88 -15.44 -3.42
C HIS A 77 6.77 -16.49 -3.50
N VAL A 78 5.89 -16.48 -2.52
CA VAL A 78 4.71 -17.33 -2.50
C VAL A 78 3.80 -16.97 -3.69
N LYS A 79 3.35 -17.97 -4.42
CA LYS A 79 2.40 -17.74 -5.52
C LYS A 79 1.06 -17.27 -4.96
N SER A 80 0.54 -16.22 -5.57
CA SER A 80 -0.79 -15.72 -5.25
C SER A 80 -1.87 -16.65 -5.78
N ASP A 81 -2.89 -16.86 -4.98
CA ASP A 81 -4.13 -17.46 -5.40
C ASP A 81 -5.03 -16.42 -6.09
N ALA A 82 -5.80 -16.86 -7.08
CA ALA A 82 -6.69 -15.98 -7.82
C ALA A 82 -7.80 -15.38 -6.94
N SER A 83 -8.28 -16.15 -5.95
CA SER A 83 -9.30 -15.68 -5.01
C SER A 83 -8.73 -14.68 -3.99
N ASP A 84 -7.48 -14.85 -3.58
CA ASP A 84 -6.79 -13.88 -2.72
C ASP A 84 -6.66 -12.53 -3.42
N LEU A 85 -6.22 -12.53 -4.69
CA LEU A 85 -6.13 -11.29 -5.46
C LEU A 85 -7.50 -10.65 -5.69
N GLU A 86 -8.53 -11.43 -5.99
CA GLU A 86 -9.88 -10.90 -6.15
C GLU A 86 -10.36 -10.22 -4.85
N THR A 87 -10.17 -10.87 -3.71
CA THR A 87 -10.51 -10.33 -2.40
C THR A 87 -9.75 -9.03 -2.12
N PHE A 88 -8.46 -9.02 -2.40
CA PHE A 88 -7.61 -7.85 -2.25
C PHE A 88 -8.06 -6.69 -3.15
N TYR A 89 -8.41 -6.94 -4.40
CA TYR A 89 -8.89 -5.91 -5.33
C TYR A 89 -10.18 -5.26 -4.86
N PHE A 90 -11.18 -6.06 -4.51
CA PHE A 90 -12.45 -5.53 -4.01
C PHE A 90 -12.29 -4.81 -2.67
N ALA A 91 -11.46 -5.32 -1.76
CA ALA A 91 -11.16 -4.65 -0.50
C ALA A 91 -10.49 -3.29 -0.74
N SER A 92 -9.52 -3.21 -1.64
CA SER A 92 -8.84 -1.95 -1.99
C SER A 92 -9.81 -0.91 -2.58
N LEU A 93 -10.71 -1.33 -3.48
CA LEU A 93 -11.76 -0.46 -4.03
C LEU A 93 -12.72 0.01 -2.93
N ALA A 94 -13.17 -0.89 -2.05
CA ALA A 94 -14.06 -0.56 -0.94
C ALA A 94 -13.42 0.44 0.05
N HIS A 95 -12.08 0.42 0.17
CA HIS A 95 -11.31 1.32 1.02
C HIS A 95 -10.71 2.52 0.28
N GLY A 96 -11.30 2.90 -0.85
CA GLY A 96 -11.08 4.20 -1.48
C GLY A 96 -10.09 4.23 -2.63
N LEU A 97 -9.52 3.10 -3.05
CA LEU A 97 -8.70 3.06 -4.27
C LEU A 97 -9.55 3.45 -5.50
N LYS A 98 -9.04 4.38 -6.31
CA LYS A 98 -9.77 4.92 -7.48
C LYS A 98 -9.07 4.65 -8.80
N SER A 99 -7.78 4.40 -8.77
CA SER A 99 -6.98 4.14 -9.96
C SER A 99 -5.83 3.20 -9.61
N PHE A 100 -5.41 2.40 -10.57
CA PHE A 100 -4.29 1.49 -10.36
C PHE A 100 -3.67 1.04 -11.68
N ASN A 101 -2.44 0.55 -11.59
CA ASN A 101 -1.71 -0.07 -12.68
C ASN A 101 -1.31 -1.49 -12.26
N TYR A 102 -1.79 -2.49 -12.97
CA TYR A 102 -1.47 -3.89 -12.68
C TYR A 102 0.02 -4.19 -12.87
N TYR A 103 0.66 -4.70 -11.83
CA TYR A 103 2.06 -5.06 -11.78
C TYR A 103 2.28 -6.46 -11.17
N MET A 104 2.89 -7.38 -11.82
CA MET A 104 3.25 -7.51 -13.23
C MET A 104 2.08 -8.14 -13.98
N PHE A 105 1.63 -7.53 -15.04
CA PHE A 105 0.50 -8.04 -15.81
C PHE A 105 0.89 -9.15 -16.80
N SER A 106 2.02 -8.98 -17.47
CA SER A 106 2.52 -9.96 -18.44
C SER A 106 3.94 -10.36 -18.16
N GLN A 107 4.25 -11.63 -18.40
CA GLN A 107 5.59 -12.17 -18.29
C GLN A 107 6.43 -11.71 -19.48
N GLY A 108 7.63 -11.25 -19.19
CA GLY A 108 8.61 -10.86 -20.20
C GLY A 108 9.72 -11.88 -20.37
N ILE A 109 10.45 -11.75 -21.47
CA ILE A 109 11.68 -12.50 -21.74
C ILE A 109 12.83 -11.51 -21.73
N ASN A 110 13.78 -11.69 -20.84
CA ASN A 110 14.99 -10.88 -20.80
C ASN A 110 15.89 -11.20 -22.00
N PRO A 111 16.61 -10.23 -22.54
CA PRO A 111 17.70 -10.50 -23.47
C PRO A 111 18.70 -11.48 -22.86
N GLN A 112 19.30 -12.32 -23.70
CA GLN A 112 20.23 -13.36 -23.25
C GLN A 112 21.35 -12.77 -22.36
N GLY A 113 21.51 -13.35 -21.16
CA GLY A 113 22.54 -12.93 -20.20
C GLY A 113 22.29 -11.59 -19.53
N LYS A 114 21.12 -10.96 -19.70
CA LYS A 114 20.77 -9.65 -19.13
C LYS A 114 19.70 -9.70 -18.04
N GLY A 115 19.10 -10.85 -17.79
CA GLY A 115 18.11 -10.99 -16.72
C GLY A 115 18.78 -11.12 -15.35
N PHE A 116 18.17 -10.50 -14.34
CA PHE A 116 18.65 -10.60 -12.96
C PHE A 116 18.49 -12.02 -12.40
N TYR A 117 17.38 -12.69 -12.76
CA TYR A 117 17.05 -14.05 -12.34
C TYR A 117 17.06 -15.08 -13.49
N GLY A 118 17.76 -14.82 -14.61
CA GLY A 118 17.83 -15.72 -15.73
C GLY A 118 17.28 -15.16 -17.04
N LYS A 119 16.82 -16.05 -17.94
CA LYS A 119 16.35 -15.66 -19.28
C LYS A 119 14.97 -15.01 -19.29
N THR A 120 14.08 -15.47 -18.44
CA THR A 120 12.71 -14.96 -18.31
C THR A 120 12.49 -14.33 -16.95
N PHE A 121 11.54 -13.41 -16.86
CA PHE A 121 10.98 -13.04 -15.58
C PHE A 121 10.05 -14.18 -15.16
N TYR A 122 10.51 -15.05 -14.26
CA TYR A 122 9.69 -16.13 -13.73
C TYR A 122 8.67 -15.63 -12.72
N TYR A 123 8.09 -14.47 -12.99
CA TYR A 123 6.98 -13.97 -12.22
C TYR A 123 5.75 -14.79 -12.54
N GLN A 124 4.96 -15.07 -11.53
CA GLN A 124 3.58 -15.48 -11.73
C GLN A 124 2.81 -14.26 -12.24
N THR A 125 2.33 -14.31 -13.46
CA THR A 125 1.63 -13.19 -14.11
C THR A 125 0.31 -13.68 -14.69
N PRO A 126 -0.70 -12.80 -14.82
CA PRO A 126 -1.98 -13.14 -15.48
C PRO A 126 -1.82 -13.59 -16.92
N VAL A 127 -0.84 -13.02 -17.63
CA VAL A 127 -0.50 -13.38 -19.02
C VAL A 127 0.91 -13.92 -19.05
N GLU A 128 1.05 -15.15 -19.48
CA GLU A 128 2.35 -15.83 -19.62
C GLU A 128 3.15 -15.32 -20.82
N ALA A 129 4.44 -15.62 -20.89
CA ALA A 129 5.28 -15.27 -22.03
C ALA A 129 4.81 -15.92 -23.36
N SER A 130 4.07 -17.02 -23.29
CA SER A 130 3.38 -17.68 -24.39
C SER A 130 2.08 -17.00 -24.82
N ALA A 131 1.71 -15.89 -24.19
CA ALA A 131 0.43 -15.20 -24.30
C ALA A 131 -0.80 -15.98 -23.77
N ASN A 132 -0.59 -17.08 -23.08
CA ASN A 132 -1.67 -17.80 -22.40
C ASN A 132 -2.18 -16.98 -21.21
N LYS A 133 -3.49 -17.03 -21.00
CA LYS A 133 -4.17 -16.39 -19.87
C LYS A 133 -4.53 -17.46 -18.84
N ASN A 134 -4.26 -17.17 -17.58
CA ASN A 134 -4.54 -18.09 -16.47
C ASN A 134 -5.66 -17.58 -15.55
N ASP A 135 -5.83 -18.20 -14.37
CA ASP A 135 -6.91 -17.85 -13.46
C ASP A 135 -6.75 -16.46 -12.85
N LEU A 136 -5.53 -15.97 -12.68
CA LEU A 136 -5.29 -14.57 -12.24
C LEU A 136 -5.88 -13.57 -13.25
N TYR A 137 -5.77 -13.87 -14.55
CA TYR A 137 -6.38 -13.04 -15.60
C TYR A 137 -7.91 -13.01 -15.49
N LYS A 138 -8.54 -14.15 -15.15
CA LYS A 138 -10.00 -14.21 -14.96
C LYS A 138 -10.46 -13.35 -13.79
N SER A 139 -9.73 -13.36 -12.66
CA SER A 139 -10.01 -12.48 -11.52
C SER A 139 -9.89 -11.01 -11.91
N ILE A 140 -8.87 -10.64 -12.66
CA ILE A 140 -8.71 -9.27 -13.19
C ILE A 140 -9.88 -8.90 -14.12
N GLN A 141 -10.29 -9.79 -15.01
CA GLN A 141 -11.45 -9.53 -15.87
C GLN A 141 -12.72 -9.29 -15.08
N LYS A 142 -12.95 -10.08 -14.03
CA LYS A 142 -14.13 -9.94 -13.16
C LYS A 142 -14.15 -8.57 -12.47
N VAL A 143 -13.03 -8.18 -11.89
CA VAL A 143 -12.90 -6.88 -11.21
C VAL A 143 -13.02 -5.72 -12.19
N ASN A 144 -12.38 -5.81 -13.36
CA ASN A 144 -12.50 -4.77 -14.39
C ASN A 144 -13.93 -4.66 -14.93
N SER A 145 -14.64 -5.77 -15.09
CA SER A 145 -16.06 -5.76 -15.48
C SER A 145 -16.92 -5.05 -14.43
N PHE A 146 -16.66 -5.28 -13.15
CA PHE A 146 -17.33 -4.56 -12.07
C PHE A 146 -17.03 -3.05 -12.15
N ILE A 147 -15.77 -2.67 -12.30
CA ILE A 147 -15.36 -1.26 -12.38
C ILE A 147 -16.03 -0.56 -13.58
N ILE A 148 -16.06 -1.21 -14.74
CA ILE A 148 -16.70 -0.66 -15.95
C ILE A 148 -18.20 -0.49 -15.73
N ASN A 149 -18.86 -1.44 -15.09
CA ASN A 149 -20.29 -1.38 -14.84
C ASN A 149 -20.65 -0.28 -13.82
N GLU A 150 -19.84 -0.11 -12.75
CA GLU A 150 -20.08 0.92 -11.75
C GLU A 150 -19.63 2.32 -12.20
N ASN A 151 -18.63 2.40 -13.07
CA ASN A 151 -18.15 3.61 -13.73
C ASN A 151 -18.07 4.83 -12.76
N GLU A 152 -18.84 5.89 -13.02
CA GLU A 152 -18.83 7.12 -12.22
C GLU A 152 -19.26 6.91 -10.76
N ASN A 153 -20.14 5.95 -10.50
CA ASN A 153 -20.56 5.62 -9.14
C ASN A 153 -19.36 5.25 -8.27
N LEU A 154 -18.46 4.44 -8.79
CA LEU A 154 -17.25 4.04 -8.07
C LEU A 154 -16.28 5.22 -7.89
N LEU A 155 -16.10 6.05 -8.93
CA LEU A 155 -15.22 7.22 -8.86
C LEU A 155 -15.72 8.24 -7.83
N LEU A 156 -17.01 8.53 -7.81
CA LEU A 156 -17.61 9.52 -6.93
C LEU A 156 -17.89 8.99 -5.52
N SER A 157 -17.86 7.68 -5.33
CA SER A 157 -18.09 7.07 -4.02
C SER A 157 -17.06 7.51 -2.99
N LYS A 158 -17.51 7.64 -1.75
CA LYS A 158 -16.64 7.85 -0.58
C LYS A 158 -16.84 6.72 0.40
N THR A 159 -15.76 6.32 1.08
CA THR A 159 -15.87 5.39 2.19
C THR A 159 -16.69 6.01 3.31
N LYS A 160 -17.65 5.26 3.86
CA LYS A 160 -18.40 5.68 5.04
C LYS A 160 -17.61 5.23 6.27
N SER A 161 -17.16 6.18 7.08
CA SER A 161 -16.46 5.91 8.33
C SER A 161 -17.37 6.03 9.54
N GLU A 162 -17.12 5.19 10.53
CA GLU A 162 -17.78 5.20 11.83
C GLU A 162 -16.97 6.00 12.84
N ILE A 163 -15.65 5.98 12.69
CA ILE A 163 -14.72 6.69 13.56
C ILE A 163 -13.64 7.40 12.73
N CYS A 164 -13.02 8.38 13.36
CA CYS A 164 -11.88 9.10 12.79
C CYS A 164 -10.64 8.85 13.65
N VAL A 165 -9.57 8.36 13.04
CA VAL A 165 -8.27 8.15 13.65
C VAL A 165 -7.38 9.34 13.34
N GLY A 166 -6.82 9.98 14.36
CA GLY A 166 -5.89 11.10 14.20
C GLY A 166 -4.48 10.62 13.82
N LEU A 167 -3.91 11.21 12.78
CA LEU A 167 -2.52 10.99 12.38
C LEU A 167 -1.66 12.11 12.98
N TYR A 168 -0.91 11.80 14.04
CA TYR A 168 0.05 12.74 14.61
C TYR A 168 1.39 12.61 13.88
N LYS A 169 1.57 13.40 12.84
CA LYS A 169 2.71 13.35 11.92
C LYS A 169 4.11 13.39 12.57
N PRO A 170 4.36 14.09 13.69
CA PRO A 170 5.70 14.08 14.28
C PRO A 170 6.28 12.69 14.56
N TYR A 171 5.45 11.68 14.84
CA TYR A 171 5.91 10.30 14.98
C TYR A 171 6.31 9.67 13.62
N PHE A 172 5.90 10.25 12.51
CA PHE A 172 6.15 9.76 11.17
C PHE A 172 7.27 10.49 10.42
N TYR A 173 7.80 11.60 10.96
CA TYR A 173 8.96 12.29 10.38
C TYR A 173 10.30 11.61 10.67
N THR A 174 10.31 10.62 11.51
CA THR A 174 11.53 10.04 12.10
C THR A 174 11.84 8.67 11.53
N GLU A 175 11.96 8.57 10.19
CA GLU A 175 12.35 7.32 9.53
C GLU A 175 13.70 6.79 10.03
N LEU A 176 14.63 7.68 10.30
CA LEU A 176 15.97 7.36 10.80
C LEU A 176 16.01 6.94 12.27
N THR A 177 14.90 6.85 12.95
CA THR A 177 14.83 6.25 14.29
C THR A 177 14.92 4.73 14.21
N THR A 178 16.02 4.25 13.69
CA THR A 178 16.36 2.85 13.88
C THR A 178 16.69 2.64 15.36
N SER A 179 16.36 1.47 15.88
CA SER A 179 16.78 1.06 17.22
C SER A 179 18.28 1.27 17.46
N GLN A 180 19.06 1.28 16.39
CA GLN A 180 20.50 1.53 16.43
C GLN A 180 20.82 3.00 16.71
N LEU A 181 20.18 3.96 16.02
CA LEU A 181 20.42 5.39 16.26
C LEU A 181 19.99 5.82 17.67
N LEU A 182 18.91 5.23 18.17
CA LEU A 182 18.46 5.44 19.54
C LEU A 182 19.46 4.85 20.55
N LYS A 183 19.95 3.62 20.33
CA LYS A 183 20.99 2.99 21.17
C LYS A 183 22.28 3.75 21.16
N GLU A 184 22.69 4.30 20.05
CA GLU A 184 23.90 5.10 19.91
C GLU A 184 23.74 6.52 20.47
N LYS A 185 22.56 6.86 21.01
CA LYS A 185 22.21 8.21 21.51
C LYS A 185 22.45 9.34 20.50
N ARG A 186 22.40 9.01 19.21
CA ARG A 186 22.54 10.00 18.15
C ARG A 186 21.24 10.78 17.91
N LEU A 187 20.11 10.23 18.35
CA LEU A 187 18.81 10.87 18.28
C LEU A 187 18.16 10.88 19.67
N ASP A 188 17.89 12.06 20.14
CA ASP A 188 17.12 12.29 21.36
C ASP A 188 15.70 12.70 20.97
N VAL A 189 14.77 11.73 21.05
CA VAL A 189 13.37 11.94 20.64
C VAL A 189 12.67 12.99 21.51
N SER A 190 13.15 13.26 22.72
CA SER A 190 12.59 14.31 23.58
C SER A 190 12.80 15.70 22.99
N LYS A 191 13.88 15.91 22.24
CA LYS A 191 14.14 17.15 21.51
C LYS A 191 13.20 17.40 20.34
N LEU A 192 12.53 16.33 19.87
CA LEU A 192 11.48 16.40 18.87
C LEU A 192 10.08 16.58 19.51
N GLY A 193 10.01 16.72 20.82
CA GLY A 193 8.74 16.81 21.55
C GLY A 193 8.02 15.48 21.67
N LEU A 194 8.71 14.35 21.46
CA LEU A 194 8.13 13.01 21.52
C LEU A 194 8.47 12.35 22.85
N SER A 195 7.49 11.71 23.48
CA SER A 195 7.64 11.03 24.77
C SER A 195 7.86 9.53 24.67
N LEU A 196 7.60 8.95 23.49
CA LEU A 196 7.73 7.51 23.23
C LEU A 196 8.62 7.26 22.02
N ASP A 197 9.13 6.04 21.90
CA ASP A 197 9.85 5.59 20.71
C ASP A 197 8.94 5.71 19.47
N PRO A 198 9.29 6.52 18.47
CA PRO A 198 8.46 6.72 17.29
C PRO A 198 8.18 5.44 16.52
N ARG A 199 9.14 4.53 16.45
CA ARG A 199 8.95 3.24 15.78
C ARG A 199 7.91 2.39 16.50
N PHE A 200 8.01 2.29 17.81
CA PHE A 200 7.03 1.57 18.62
C PHE A 200 5.62 2.15 18.45
N VAL A 201 5.49 3.47 18.47
CA VAL A 201 4.19 4.14 18.25
C VAL A 201 3.64 3.85 16.86
N ARG A 202 4.45 3.97 15.82
CA ARG A 202 4.00 3.72 14.44
C ARG A 202 3.61 2.26 14.21
N GLU A 203 4.54 1.35 14.51
CA GLU A 203 4.40 -0.05 14.11
C GLU A 203 3.48 -0.81 15.06
N GLU A 204 3.71 -0.71 16.36
CA GLU A 204 3.02 -1.57 17.32
C GLU A 204 1.70 -0.95 17.82
N ILE A 205 1.68 0.34 18.13
CA ILE A 205 0.47 0.97 18.65
C ILE A 205 -0.48 1.34 17.52
N PHE A 206 -0.01 2.17 16.56
CA PHE A 206 -0.88 2.72 15.54
C PHE A 206 -1.25 1.68 14.49
N PHE A 207 -0.26 1.11 13.81
CA PHE A 207 -0.50 0.28 12.64
C PHE A 207 -0.98 -1.13 13.00
N ASN A 208 -0.20 -1.87 13.79
CA ASN A 208 -0.53 -3.25 14.14
C ASN A 208 -1.58 -3.37 15.28
N GLY A 209 -1.59 -2.45 16.21
CA GLY A 209 -2.57 -2.44 17.29
C GLY A 209 -3.90 -1.85 16.83
N LEU A 210 -3.94 -0.53 16.65
CA LEU A 210 -5.18 0.21 16.39
C LEU A 210 -5.78 -0.13 15.01
N LEU A 211 -5.06 0.10 13.92
CA LEU A 211 -5.65 -0.02 12.58
C LEU A 211 -5.99 -1.48 12.24
N ARG A 212 -5.14 -2.43 12.59
CA ARG A 212 -5.45 -3.85 12.43
C ARG A 212 -6.62 -4.27 13.33
N GLY A 213 -6.68 -3.77 14.56
CA GLY A 213 -7.79 -4.03 15.47
C GLY A 213 -9.13 -3.56 14.88
N LEU A 214 -9.19 -2.34 14.38
CA LEU A 214 -10.39 -1.80 13.72
C LEU A 214 -10.79 -2.64 12.50
N GLN A 215 -9.83 -2.99 11.66
CA GLN A 215 -10.07 -3.83 10.48
C GLN A 215 -10.58 -5.22 10.88
N THR A 216 -10.01 -5.82 11.91
CA THR A 216 -10.43 -7.15 12.40
C THR A 216 -11.85 -7.13 12.97
N LEU A 217 -12.24 -6.04 13.61
CA LEU A 217 -13.58 -5.82 14.14
C LEU A 217 -14.57 -5.33 13.08
N ASN A 218 -14.13 -5.20 11.83
CA ASN A 218 -14.91 -4.68 10.71
C ASN A 218 -15.51 -3.28 11.00
N ILE A 219 -14.75 -2.45 11.70
CA ILE A 219 -15.11 -1.06 11.99
C ILE A 219 -14.48 -0.16 10.92
N ASN A 220 -15.32 0.53 10.18
CA ASN A 220 -14.85 1.49 9.19
C ASN A 220 -14.31 2.76 9.86
N TYR A 221 -13.13 3.16 9.44
CA TYR A 221 -12.47 4.35 9.96
C TYR A 221 -11.92 5.22 8.83
N ASP A 222 -11.77 6.49 9.10
CA ASP A 222 -10.95 7.41 8.30
C ASP A 222 -9.73 7.85 9.10
N ILE A 223 -8.71 8.31 8.39
CA ILE A 223 -7.53 8.91 8.99
C ILE A 223 -7.53 10.39 8.64
N LYS A 224 -7.27 11.23 9.62
CA LYS A 224 -7.11 12.68 9.42
C LYS A 224 -5.82 13.16 10.06
N ASP A 225 -5.22 14.11 9.39
CA ASP A 225 -4.11 14.89 9.93
C ASP A 225 -4.56 15.71 11.14
N LEU A 226 -3.73 15.75 12.20
CA LEU A 226 -3.98 16.49 13.44
C LEU A 226 -3.14 17.77 13.50
#